data_29c0de4628f5014c772c680d225803e1
#
_entry.id   29c0de4628f5014c772c680d225803e1
#
_cell.length_a   1.000
_cell.length_b   1.000
_cell.length_c   1.000
_cell.angle_alpha   90.00
_cell.angle_beta   90.00
_cell.angle_gamma   90.00
#
_symmetry.space_group_name_H-M   'P 1'
#
loop_
_entity.id
_entity.type
_entity.pdbx_description
1 polymer ?
#
loop_
_entity_poly.entity_id
_entity_poly.type
_entity_poly.pdbx_seq_one_letter_code
_entity_poly.pdbx_strand_id
1 'polypeptide(L)'
;MKKVCFVCLGNICRSPMAEFVMANLDKEDSLSVESRATSTWEHGNPIHRGTQAILQRYQIPYINDKGSQPISKDDLAYFDYIIGMDEQNFKDLKALSQGTYDDKISLFCDGGVPDPWYTGDFEETYRLVNDGCKQWLTLINNSRD
;
A
#
# COMPACT_ATOMS: atom_id res chain seq x y z
N MET A 1 0.05 -7.80 17.01
CA MET A 1 0.27 -7.75 15.55
C MET A 1 -0.06 -6.35 15.07
N LYS A 2 0.89 -5.68 14.44
CA LYS A 2 0.67 -4.35 13.86
C LYS A 2 -0.15 -4.47 12.59
N LYS A 3 -1.05 -3.52 12.38
CA LYS A 3 -1.94 -3.48 11.23
C LYS A 3 -1.53 -2.36 10.30
N VAL A 4 -1.15 -2.71 9.07
CA VAL A 4 -0.58 -1.79 8.07
C VAL A 4 -1.50 -1.71 6.85
N CYS A 5 -1.77 -0.51 6.39
CA CYS A 5 -2.56 -0.27 5.18
C CYS A 5 -1.80 0.58 4.18
N PHE A 6 -1.60 0.06 2.99
CA PHE A 6 -1.03 0.83 1.88
C PHE A 6 -2.17 1.43 1.06
N VAL A 7 -2.00 2.68 0.63
CA VAL A 7 -3.07 3.42 -0.04
C VAL A 7 -2.55 4.07 -1.31
N CYS A 8 -3.26 3.86 -2.42
CA CYS A 8 -3.01 4.57 -3.67
C CYS A 8 -4.33 5.03 -4.27
N LEU A 9 -4.28 5.66 -5.44
CA LEU A 9 -5.48 6.26 -6.04
C LEU A 9 -6.55 5.21 -6.34
N GLY A 10 -6.20 4.15 -7.08
CA GLY A 10 -7.18 3.16 -7.55
C GLY A 10 -7.18 1.84 -6.81
N ASN A 11 -6.17 1.56 -6.02
CA ASN A 11 -6.00 0.28 -5.30
C ASN A 11 -5.99 -0.93 -6.24
N ILE A 12 -5.42 -0.76 -7.43
CA ILE A 12 -5.25 -1.86 -8.39
C ILE A 12 -3.79 -2.07 -8.82
N CYS A 13 -2.91 -1.08 -8.64
CA CYS A 13 -1.51 -1.17 -9.06
C CYS A 13 -0.54 -1.12 -7.88
N ARG A 14 -0.27 0.09 -7.36
CA ARG A 14 0.79 0.32 -6.36
C ARG A 14 0.49 -0.26 -4.99
N SER A 15 -0.66 0.04 -4.43
CA SER A 15 -0.98 -0.40 -3.08
C SER A 15 -1.17 -1.91 -2.97
N PRO A 16 -1.79 -2.60 -3.94
CA PRO A 16 -1.80 -4.07 -3.89
C PRO A 16 -0.41 -4.66 -4.00
N MET A 17 0.45 -4.09 -4.84
CA MET A 17 1.83 -4.57 -4.94
C MET A 17 2.54 -4.46 -3.59
N ALA A 18 2.42 -3.31 -2.92
CA ALA A 18 3.02 -3.10 -1.61
C ALA A 18 2.46 -4.07 -0.57
N GLU A 19 1.16 -4.30 -0.60
CA GLU A 19 0.51 -5.23 0.30
C GLU A 19 1.14 -6.62 0.23
N PHE A 20 1.25 -7.17 -0.97
CA PHE A 20 1.73 -8.56 -1.12
C PHE A 20 3.25 -8.66 -1.01
N VAL A 21 3.99 -7.64 -1.45
CA VAL A 21 5.44 -7.59 -1.24
C VAL A 21 5.76 -7.55 0.25
N MET A 22 5.08 -6.67 1.00
CA MET A 22 5.31 -6.57 2.45
C MET A 22 4.95 -7.87 3.15
N ALA A 23 3.81 -8.49 2.83
CA ALA A 23 3.40 -9.75 3.43
C ALA A 23 4.43 -10.86 3.15
N ASN A 24 4.99 -10.86 1.94
CA ASN A 24 6.01 -11.85 1.57
C ASN A 24 7.34 -11.62 2.28
N LEU A 25 7.70 -10.36 2.54
CA LEU A 25 8.92 -10.03 3.28
C LEU A 25 8.80 -10.33 4.77
N ASP A 26 7.59 -10.33 5.30
CA ASP A 26 7.31 -10.52 6.73
C ASP A 26 7.34 -12.02 7.07
N LYS A 27 8.54 -12.58 7.18
CA LYS A 27 8.73 -14.01 7.40
C LYS A 27 8.24 -14.51 8.76
N GLU A 28 8.15 -13.61 9.73
CA GLU A 28 7.71 -13.95 11.09
C GLU A 28 6.21 -13.79 11.28
N ASP A 29 5.49 -13.39 10.21
CA ASP A 29 4.06 -13.15 10.24
C ASP A 29 3.67 -12.19 11.38
N SER A 30 4.45 -11.12 11.52
CA SER A 30 4.30 -10.14 12.60
C SER A 30 3.34 -9.01 12.24
N LEU A 31 2.92 -8.91 10.98
CA LEU A 31 2.07 -7.82 10.50
C LEU A 31 0.79 -8.35 9.87
N SER A 32 -0.29 -7.55 10.03
CA SER A 32 -1.49 -7.71 9.23
C SER A 32 -1.46 -6.60 8.17
N VAL A 33 -1.43 -6.96 6.89
CA VAL A 33 -1.23 -5.99 5.81
C VAL A 33 -2.42 -6.00 4.87
N GLU A 34 -2.95 -4.81 4.56
CA GLU A 34 -4.04 -4.62 3.61
C GLU A 34 -3.75 -3.39 2.75
N SER A 35 -4.62 -3.13 1.78
CA SER A 35 -4.50 -1.95 0.94
C SER A 35 -5.88 -1.40 0.59
N ARG A 36 -5.92 -0.09 0.28
CA ARG A 36 -7.15 0.64 -0.01
C ARG A 36 -6.91 1.69 -1.09
N ALA A 37 -7.99 2.27 -1.60
CA ALA A 37 -7.95 3.35 -2.58
C ALA A 37 -8.40 4.66 -1.95
N THR A 38 -7.86 5.80 -2.43
CA THR A 38 -8.40 7.11 -2.09
C THR A 38 -9.64 7.46 -2.91
N SER A 39 -9.84 6.78 -4.06
CA SER A 39 -11.01 7.01 -4.93
C SER A 39 -11.93 5.80 -4.95
N THR A 40 -13.12 6.01 -5.55
CA THR A 40 -14.09 4.92 -5.77
C THR A 40 -14.06 4.41 -7.21
N TRP A 41 -13.20 4.97 -8.05
CA TRP A 41 -13.22 4.75 -9.50
C TRP A 41 -13.06 3.28 -9.90
N GLU A 42 -12.24 2.56 -9.15
CA GLU A 42 -11.93 1.16 -9.44
C GLU A 42 -12.58 0.18 -8.44
N HIS A 43 -13.55 0.66 -7.66
CA HIS A 43 -14.17 -0.15 -6.59
C HIS A 43 -14.65 -1.50 -7.13
N GLY A 44 -14.15 -2.57 -6.52
CA GLY A 44 -14.48 -3.93 -6.91
C GLY A 44 -13.61 -4.49 -8.03
N ASN A 45 -12.86 -3.66 -8.74
CA ASN A 45 -12.03 -4.12 -9.86
C ASN A 45 -10.81 -4.90 -9.35
N PRO A 46 -10.34 -5.89 -10.13
CA PRO A 46 -9.23 -6.75 -9.72
C PRO A 46 -7.89 -6.02 -9.82
N ILE A 47 -6.86 -6.66 -9.26
CA ILE A 47 -5.48 -6.19 -9.38
C ILE A 47 -5.13 -6.08 -10.87
N HIS A 48 -4.52 -4.95 -11.25
CA HIS A 48 -4.09 -4.70 -12.62
C HIS A 48 -3.16 -5.80 -13.12
N ARG A 49 -3.30 -6.15 -14.43
CA ARG A 49 -2.48 -7.22 -15.04
C ARG A 49 -0.97 -6.99 -14.86
N GLY A 50 -0.53 -5.73 -14.97
CA GLY A 50 0.89 -5.39 -14.81
C GLY A 50 1.41 -5.72 -13.43
N THR A 51 0.62 -5.43 -12.39
CA THR A 51 0.99 -5.77 -11.03
C THR A 51 0.98 -7.28 -10.83
N GLN A 52 -0.03 -7.98 -11.34
CA GLN A 52 -0.08 -9.43 -11.23
C GLN A 52 1.12 -10.08 -11.92
N ALA A 53 1.50 -9.58 -13.12
CA ALA A 53 2.65 -10.12 -13.84
C ALA A 53 3.94 -9.97 -13.05
N ILE A 54 4.12 -8.83 -12.38
CA ILE A 54 5.28 -8.59 -11.52
C ILE A 54 5.29 -9.55 -10.33
N LEU A 55 4.17 -9.70 -9.65
CA LEU A 55 4.09 -10.59 -8.49
C LEU A 55 4.40 -12.04 -8.90
N GLN A 56 3.87 -12.47 -10.05
CA GLN A 56 4.16 -13.80 -10.58
C GLN A 56 5.63 -13.96 -10.96
N ARG A 57 6.21 -12.93 -11.60
CA ARG A 57 7.61 -12.95 -12.03
C ARG A 57 8.57 -13.13 -10.85
N TYR A 58 8.30 -12.49 -9.76
CA TYR A 58 9.13 -12.55 -8.56
C TYR A 58 8.64 -13.56 -7.53
N GLN A 59 7.68 -14.41 -7.93
CA GLN A 59 7.16 -15.52 -7.13
C GLN A 59 6.62 -15.06 -5.77
N ILE A 60 5.89 -13.94 -5.80
CA ILE A 60 5.27 -13.36 -4.61
C ILE A 60 3.81 -13.81 -4.56
N PRO A 61 3.40 -14.53 -3.50
CA PRO A 61 1.99 -14.94 -3.36
C PRO A 61 1.06 -13.73 -3.25
N TYR A 62 -0.12 -13.83 -3.87
CA TYR A 62 -1.13 -12.78 -3.75
C TYR A 62 -2.52 -13.38 -3.83
N ILE A 63 -3.52 -12.59 -3.34
CA ILE A 63 -4.92 -13.01 -3.37
C ILE A 63 -5.50 -12.61 -4.73
N ASN A 64 -5.78 -13.60 -5.57
CA ASN A 64 -6.17 -13.39 -6.96
C ASN A 64 -7.50 -12.64 -7.11
N ASP A 65 -8.42 -12.83 -6.18
CA ASP A 65 -9.76 -12.24 -6.25
C ASP A 65 -9.90 -10.96 -5.39
N LYS A 66 -8.78 -10.37 -4.99
CA LYS A 66 -8.82 -9.10 -4.26
C LYS A 66 -9.40 -8.02 -5.17
N GLY A 67 -10.45 -7.33 -4.69
CA GLY A 67 -11.02 -6.18 -5.38
C GLY A 67 -10.56 -4.88 -4.75
N SER A 68 -10.53 -3.80 -5.56
CA SER A 68 -10.25 -2.46 -5.06
C SER A 68 -11.30 -2.05 -4.03
N GLN A 69 -10.85 -1.43 -2.94
CA GLN A 69 -11.73 -1.01 -1.85
C GLN A 69 -11.37 0.41 -1.41
N PRO A 70 -12.33 1.34 -1.43
CA PRO A 70 -12.07 2.71 -0.94
C PRO A 70 -11.75 2.73 0.55
N ILE A 71 -10.84 3.62 0.94
CA ILE A 71 -10.52 3.80 2.35
C ILE A 71 -11.66 4.57 3.04
N SER A 72 -11.92 4.22 4.29
CA SER A 72 -12.98 4.84 5.10
C SER A 72 -12.39 5.43 6.38
N LYS A 73 -13.20 6.22 7.09
CA LYS A 73 -12.79 6.72 8.41
C LYS A 73 -12.62 5.59 9.40
N ASP A 74 -13.41 4.52 9.27
CA ASP A 74 -13.25 3.34 10.12
C ASP A 74 -11.90 2.68 9.91
N ASP A 75 -11.40 2.67 8.66
CA ASP A 75 -10.06 2.17 8.35
C ASP A 75 -9.00 3.00 9.07
N LEU A 76 -9.15 4.33 9.09
CA LEU A 76 -8.19 5.20 9.76
C LEU A 76 -8.11 4.91 11.26
N ALA A 77 -9.24 4.55 11.86
CA ALA A 77 -9.27 4.17 13.27
C ALA A 77 -8.65 2.78 13.50
N TYR A 78 -8.83 1.89 12.54
CA TYR A 78 -8.45 0.47 12.67
C TYR A 78 -6.97 0.21 12.48
N PHE A 79 -6.37 0.77 11.42
CA PHE A 79 -4.97 0.50 11.10
C PHE A 79 -4.02 1.28 11.99
N ASP A 80 -2.87 0.69 12.29
CA ASP A 80 -1.81 1.34 13.06
C ASP A 80 -0.93 2.22 12.17
N TYR A 81 -0.70 1.80 10.94
CA TYR A 81 0.09 2.53 9.94
C TYR A 81 -0.72 2.66 8.67
N ILE A 82 -0.84 3.89 8.16
CA ILE A 82 -1.57 4.18 6.93
C ILE A 82 -0.60 4.91 6.01
N ILE A 83 -0.21 4.26 4.92
CA ILE A 83 0.93 4.69 4.11
C ILE A 83 0.47 4.99 2.69
N GLY A 84 0.54 6.27 2.30
CA GLY A 84 0.20 6.71 0.95
C GLY A 84 1.38 6.51 0.01
N MET A 85 1.10 6.02 -1.18
CA MET A 85 2.14 5.67 -2.14
C MET A 85 2.75 6.89 -2.84
N ASP A 86 2.06 8.03 -2.84
CA ASP A 86 2.59 9.28 -3.38
C ASP A 86 2.07 10.48 -2.58
N GLU A 87 2.56 11.68 -2.92
CA GLU A 87 2.19 12.92 -2.22
C GLU A 87 0.69 13.20 -2.26
N GLN A 88 0.04 12.94 -3.40
CA GLN A 88 -1.40 13.19 -3.52
C GLN A 88 -2.18 12.24 -2.62
N ASN A 89 -1.80 10.97 -2.57
CA ASN A 89 -2.43 10.00 -1.67
C ASN A 89 -2.26 10.44 -0.22
N PHE A 90 -1.06 10.91 0.14
CA PHE A 90 -0.77 11.41 1.48
C PHE A 90 -1.70 12.59 1.83
N LYS A 91 -1.83 13.55 0.92
CA LYS A 91 -2.70 14.72 1.13
C LYS A 91 -4.17 14.31 1.26
N ASP A 92 -4.61 13.39 0.42
CA ASP A 92 -6.00 12.91 0.46
C ASP A 92 -6.30 12.20 1.79
N LEU A 93 -5.35 11.43 2.30
CA LEU A 93 -5.48 10.76 3.59
C LEU A 93 -5.58 11.77 4.74
N LYS A 94 -4.74 12.81 4.70
CA LYS A 94 -4.78 13.86 5.71
C LYS A 94 -6.13 14.59 5.68
N ALA A 95 -6.66 14.84 4.48
CA ALA A 95 -7.97 15.47 4.33
C ALA A 95 -9.08 14.60 4.92
N LEU A 96 -9.04 13.30 4.70
CA LEU A 96 -10.02 12.37 5.26
C LEU A 96 -9.91 12.32 6.79
N SER A 97 -8.69 12.36 7.31
CA SER A 97 -8.42 12.29 8.76
C SER A 97 -8.90 13.52 9.51
N GLN A 98 -8.88 14.69 8.87
CA GLN A 98 -9.25 15.97 9.50
C GLN A 98 -8.51 16.17 10.84
N GLY A 99 -7.25 15.75 10.89
CA GLY A 99 -6.38 15.92 12.05
C GLY A 99 -6.45 14.81 13.10
N THR A 100 -7.50 13.99 13.06
CA THR A 100 -7.74 13.00 14.13
C THR A 100 -6.71 11.87 14.12
N TYR A 101 -6.32 11.41 12.93
CA TYR A 101 -5.43 10.26 12.76
C TYR A 101 -4.12 10.60 12.04
N ASP A 102 -3.75 11.88 12.00
CA ASP A 102 -2.59 12.33 11.23
C ASP A 102 -1.29 11.65 11.65
N ASP A 103 -1.17 11.27 12.92
CA ASP A 103 0.03 10.59 13.44
C ASP A 103 0.22 9.18 12.90
N LYS A 104 -0.82 8.59 12.30
CA LYS A 104 -0.75 7.26 11.68
C LYS A 104 -0.41 7.34 10.19
N ILE A 105 -0.52 8.52 9.57
CA ILE A 105 -0.44 8.70 8.13
C ILE A 105 0.97 9.09 7.73
N SER A 106 1.53 8.37 6.76
CA SER A 106 2.88 8.60 6.27
C SER A 106 2.94 8.49 4.75
N LEU A 107 4.00 9.07 4.18
CA LEU A 107 4.35 8.88 2.79
C LEU A 107 5.25 7.65 2.68
N PHE A 108 5.02 6.82 1.66
CA PHE A 108 5.75 5.56 1.50
C PHE A 108 7.26 5.77 1.38
N CYS A 109 7.66 6.72 0.53
CA CYS A 109 9.08 7.07 0.34
C CYS A 109 9.16 8.51 -0.18
N ASP A 110 10.34 9.11 -0.06
CA ASP A 110 10.58 10.46 -0.57
C ASP A 110 10.30 10.51 -2.06
N GLY A 111 9.53 11.51 -2.49
CA GLY A 111 9.14 11.68 -3.88
C GLY A 111 8.01 10.78 -4.34
N GLY A 112 7.61 9.81 -3.52
CA GLY A 112 6.53 8.89 -3.87
C GLY A 112 6.90 7.86 -4.92
N VAL A 113 5.96 6.96 -5.22
CA VAL A 113 6.10 5.93 -6.25
C VAL A 113 5.31 6.38 -7.48
N PRO A 114 5.98 6.56 -8.64
CA PRO A 114 5.25 6.91 -9.87
C PRO A 114 4.16 5.89 -10.19
N ASP A 115 3.04 6.39 -10.72
CA ASP A 115 1.89 5.53 -10.99
C ASP A 115 2.12 4.76 -12.31
N PRO A 116 2.24 3.42 -12.26
CA PRO A 116 2.50 2.64 -13.47
C PRO A 116 1.34 2.63 -14.45
N TRP A 117 0.14 3.02 -14.02
CA TRP A 117 -0.97 3.24 -14.93
C TRP A 117 -0.60 4.24 -16.03
N TYR A 118 0.16 5.29 -15.67
CA TYR A 118 0.59 6.32 -16.62
C TYR A 118 1.95 6.04 -17.24
N THR A 119 2.90 5.50 -16.46
CA THR A 119 4.26 5.24 -16.97
C THR A 119 4.38 3.94 -17.74
N GLY A 120 3.55 2.96 -17.41
CA GLY A 120 3.67 1.61 -17.95
C GLY A 120 4.86 0.83 -17.39
N ASP A 121 5.61 1.41 -16.46
CA ASP A 121 6.85 0.81 -15.95
C ASP A 121 6.62 0.11 -14.63
N PHE A 122 6.07 -1.09 -14.68
CA PHE A 122 5.78 -1.90 -13.50
C PHE A 122 7.05 -2.44 -12.83
N GLU A 123 8.13 -2.63 -13.58
CA GLU A 123 9.43 -3.05 -13.01
C GLU A 123 10.00 -1.98 -12.09
N GLU A 124 9.96 -0.72 -12.50
CA GLU A 124 10.43 0.40 -11.68
C GLU A 124 9.55 0.51 -10.43
N THR A 125 8.24 0.35 -10.59
CA THR A 125 7.32 0.33 -9.45
C THR A 125 7.72 -0.75 -8.45
N TYR A 126 7.99 -1.96 -8.95
CA TYR A 126 8.41 -3.06 -8.09
C TYR A 126 9.72 -2.76 -7.35
N ARG A 127 10.71 -2.20 -8.05
CA ARG A 127 11.99 -1.85 -7.44
C ARG A 127 11.79 -0.91 -6.26
N LEU A 128 11.02 0.16 -6.47
CA LEU A 128 10.73 1.15 -5.43
C LEU A 128 9.91 0.55 -4.29
N VAL A 129 8.91 -0.25 -4.63
CA VAL A 129 8.05 -0.89 -3.63
C VAL A 129 8.82 -1.89 -2.78
N ASN A 130 9.64 -2.72 -3.42
CA ASN A 130 10.44 -3.70 -2.70
C ASN A 130 11.41 -3.04 -1.73
N ASP A 131 12.14 -2.02 -2.20
CA ASP A 131 13.09 -1.28 -1.36
C ASP A 131 12.37 -0.57 -0.20
N GLY A 132 11.26 0.10 -0.50
CA GLY A 132 10.49 0.81 0.52
C GLY A 132 9.86 -0.12 1.54
N CYS A 133 9.35 -1.26 1.11
CA CYS A 133 8.77 -2.24 2.03
C CYS A 133 9.82 -2.81 2.99
N LYS A 134 11.04 -3.04 2.52
CA LYS A 134 12.12 -3.48 3.40
C LYS A 134 12.41 -2.46 4.49
N GLN A 135 12.47 -1.19 4.12
CA GLN A 135 12.70 -0.11 5.07
C GLN A 135 11.55 0.01 6.06
N TRP A 136 10.31 -0.04 5.57
CA TRP A 136 9.14 0.03 6.44
C TRP A 136 9.06 -1.15 7.40
N LEU A 137 9.36 -2.36 6.92
CA LEU A 137 9.33 -3.55 7.77
C LEU A 137 10.31 -3.41 8.93
N THR A 138 11.52 -2.94 8.65
CA THR A 138 12.53 -2.70 9.68
C THR A 138 12.04 -1.65 10.68
N LEU A 139 11.49 -0.55 10.19
CA LEU A 139 11.01 0.55 11.04
C LEU A 139 9.87 0.09 11.94
N ILE A 140 8.91 -0.64 11.40
CA ILE A 140 7.75 -1.11 12.16
C ILE A 140 8.17 -2.14 13.21
N ASN A 141 9.05 -3.06 12.85
CA ASN A 141 9.52 -4.10 13.78
C ASN A 141 10.37 -3.53 14.90
N ASN A 142 11.04 -2.41 14.67
CA ASN A 142 11.83 -1.73 15.69
C ASN A 142 11.00 -0.77 16.54
N SER A 143 9.75 -0.52 16.16
CA SER A 143 8.85 0.35 16.91
C SER A 143 8.34 -0.37 18.15
N ARG A 144 8.36 0.32 19.28
CA ARG A 144 7.80 -0.18 20.53
C ARG A 144 6.53 0.56 20.85
N ASP A 145 5.56 -0.17 21.31
CA ASP A 145 4.27 0.41 21.69
C ASP A 145 4.34 1.18 22.99
#